data_26c514f4cff4cbce0b6cfc3d404f4adf
#
_entry.id   26c514f4cff4cbce0b6cfc3d404f4adf
#
_cell.length_a   1.000
_cell.length_b   1.000
_cell.length_c   1.000
_cell.angle_alpha   90.00
_cell.angle_beta   90.00
_cell.angle_gamma   90.00
#
_symmetry.space_group_name_H-M   'P 1'
#
loop_
_entity.id
_entity.type
_entity.pdbx_description
1 polymer ?
#
loop_
_entity_poly.entity_id
_entity_poly.type
_entity_poly.pdbx_seq_one_letter_code
_entity_poly.pdbx_strand_id
1 'polypeptide(L)'
;AYALTGPRIVIDCANSAAYRVAPEALWELGAEVISIGVDPDGFNINRDVGSTATEALRKKVHEVRADIGIALDGDADRVIIVDERGEVVDGDQLMAVVAASWAEAGKLSKPGIVATIMSNLGLERYLGSLNLSLARTKGGDRYVVEHMRQHGFNVGGEQSGHLILSDFSTTGDGLVSALQVLACI
;
A
#
# COMPACT_ATOMS: atom_id res chain seq x y z
N ALA A 1 -12.81 6.16 -15.39
CA ALA A 1 -13.08 5.13 -14.37
C ALA A 1 -12.06 4.02 -14.59
N TYR A 2 -11.27 3.71 -13.56
CA TYR A 2 -10.36 2.56 -13.60
C TYR A 2 -11.18 1.29 -13.43
N ALA A 3 -11.06 0.34 -14.35
CA ALA A 3 -11.63 -0.98 -14.21
C ALA A 3 -10.50 -1.98 -13.95
N LEU A 4 -10.63 -2.79 -12.91
CA LEU A 4 -9.73 -3.90 -12.60
C LEU A 4 -10.24 -5.17 -13.32
N THR A 5 -10.43 -5.09 -14.64
CA THR A 5 -11.02 -6.22 -15.38
C THR A 5 -9.94 -7.29 -15.58
N GLY A 6 -10.07 -8.39 -14.87
CA GLY A 6 -9.27 -9.60 -15.09
C GLY A 6 -8.33 -10.04 -13.97
N PRO A 7 -7.69 -9.18 -13.15
CA PRO A 7 -6.76 -9.69 -12.15
C PRO A 7 -7.48 -10.46 -11.04
N ARG A 8 -6.88 -11.58 -10.64
CA ARG A 8 -7.27 -12.33 -9.47
C ARG A 8 -6.51 -11.79 -8.27
N ILE A 9 -7.23 -11.27 -7.29
CA ILE A 9 -6.68 -10.59 -6.11
C ILE A 9 -7.07 -11.35 -4.86
N VAL A 10 -6.09 -11.67 -4.02
CA VAL A 10 -6.35 -12.10 -2.63
C VAL A 10 -6.26 -10.88 -1.74
N ILE A 11 -7.30 -10.61 -0.96
CA ILE A 11 -7.34 -9.54 0.04
C ILE A 11 -7.40 -10.12 1.45
N ASP A 12 -6.46 -9.73 2.30
CA ASP A 12 -6.42 -10.04 3.72
C ASP A 12 -6.81 -8.79 4.51
N CYS A 13 -7.95 -8.84 5.18
CA CYS A 13 -8.52 -7.74 5.95
C CYS A 13 -8.21 -7.80 7.45
N ALA A 14 -7.27 -8.64 7.88
CA ALA A 14 -6.81 -8.72 9.26
C ALA A 14 -7.91 -8.99 10.31
N ASN A 15 -9.05 -9.57 9.90
CA ASN A 15 -10.25 -9.71 10.74
C ASN A 15 -10.67 -8.37 11.39
N SER A 16 -10.68 -7.29 10.61
CA SER A 16 -10.82 -5.96 11.15
C SER A 16 -11.65 -5.01 10.28
N ALA A 17 -11.44 -3.71 10.45
CA ALA A 17 -12.29 -2.62 9.96
C ALA A 17 -12.67 -2.72 8.47
N ALA A 18 -11.74 -3.13 7.60
CA ALA A 18 -11.95 -3.19 6.17
C ALA A 18 -12.61 -4.48 5.66
N TYR A 19 -13.02 -5.40 6.52
CA TYR A 19 -13.45 -6.76 6.16
C TYR A 19 -14.60 -6.83 5.14
N ARG A 20 -15.42 -5.81 5.06
CA ARG A 20 -16.49 -5.68 4.06
C ARG A 20 -16.09 -4.77 2.91
N VAL A 21 -15.68 -3.54 3.23
CA VAL A 21 -15.48 -2.51 2.22
C VAL A 21 -14.37 -2.83 1.23
N ALA A 22 -13.28 -3.45 1.68
CA ALA A 22 -12.15 -3.72 0.80
C ALA A 22 -12.45 -4.80 -0.24
N PRO A 23 -13.01 -5.99 0.11
CA PRO A 23 -13.42 -6.96 -0.90
C PRO A 23 -14.49 -6.42 -1.86
N GLU A 24 -15.49 -5.69 -1.36
CA GLU A 24 -16.57 -5.12 -2.17
C GLU A 24 -16.01 -4.10 -3.18
N ALA A 25 -15.14 -3.19 -2.74
CA ALA A 25 -14.53 -2.18 -3.61
C ALA A 25 -13.72 -2.80 -4.76
N LEU A 26 -12.91 -3.82 -4.47
CA LEU A 26 -12.14 -4.54 -5.49
C LEU A 26 -13.05 -5.28 -6.48
N TRP A 27 -14.10 -5.92 -5.98
CA TRP A 27 -15.08 -6.62 -6.81
C TRP A 27 -15.87 -5.66 -7.71
N GLU A 28 -16.33 -4.54 -7.19
CA GLU A 28 -17.04 -3.51 -7.98
C GLU A 28 -16.15 -2.92 -9.09
N LEU A 29 -14.85 -2.89 -8.89
CA LEU A 29 -13.88 -2.45 -9.91
C LEU A 29 -13.60 -3.55 -10.96
N GLY A 30 -14.12 -4.76 -10.77
CA GLY A 30 -14.06 -5.85 -11.76
C GLY A 30 -12.99 -6.90 -11.51
N ALA A 31 -12.34 -6.91 -10.34
CA ALA A 31 -11.38 -7.96 -9.98
C ALA A 31 -12.09 -9.27 -9.60
N GLU A 32 -11.43 -10.41 -9.83
CA GLU A 32 -11.78 -11.68 -9.19
C GLU A 32 -11.20 -11.67 -7.77
N VAL A 33 -12.05 -11.56 -6.75
CA VAL A 33 -11.62 -11.35 -5.37
C VAL A 33 -11.75 -12.61 -4.54
N ILE A 34 -10.66 -13.00 -3.89
CA ILE A 34 -10.63 -14.03 -2.85
C ILE A 34 -10.26 -13.34 -1.54
N SER A 35 -11.10 -13.41 -0.54
CA SER A 35 -10.88 -12.75 0.75
C SER A 35 -10.48 -13.74 1.85
N ILE A 36 -9.54 -13.31 2.70
CA ILE A 36 -9.16 -13.95 3.95
C ILE A 36 -9.14 -12.89 5.06
N GLY A 37 -9.14 -13.33 6.33
CA GLY A 37 -9.19 -12.38 7.44
C GLY A 37 -10.44 -11.52 7.44
N VAL A 38 -11.60 -12.11 7.15
CA VAL A 38 -12.90 -11.41 7.01
C VAL A 38 -13.96 -11.86 8.02
N ASP A 39 -13.56 -12.58 9.05
CA ASP A 39 -14.43 -13.12 10.09
C ASP A 39 -14.10 -12.51 11.48
N PRO A 40 -14.31 -11.19 11.67
CA PRO A 40 -13.97 -10.54 12.92
C PRO A 40 -14.88 -11.03 14.07
N ASP A 41 -14.27 -11.47 15.18
CA ASP A 41 -14.97 -11.88 16.40
C ASP A 41 -14.74 -10.92 17.58
N GLY A 42 -14.02 -9.82 17.35
CA GLY A 42 -13.65 -8.83 18.36
C GLY A 42 -12.37 -9.15 19.14
N PHE A 43 -11.80 -10.36 18.96
CA PHE A 43 -10.59 -10.81 19.66
C PHE A 43 -9.49 -11.31 18.71
N ASN A 44 -9.79 -11.50 17.43
CA ASN A 44 -8.90 -12.10 16.45
C ASN A 44 -8.27 -11.08 15.48
N ILE A 45 -8.40 -9.81 15.74
CA ILE A 45 -7.78 -8.74 14.91
C ILE A 45 -6.26 -8.95 14.81
N ASN A 46 -5.72 -8.93 13.59
CA ASN A 46 -4.30 -9.18 13.28
C ASN A 46 -3.75 -10.55 13.76
N ARG A 47 -4.60 -11.47 14.18
CA ARG A 47 -4.15 -12.78 14.64
C ARG A 47 -3.84 -13.67 13.45
N ASP A 48 -2.53 -13.90 13.20
CA ASP A 48 -2.01 -14.73 12.10
C ASP A 48 -2.52 -14.30 10.70
N VAL A 49 -2.97 -13.07 10.58
CA VAL A 49 -3.46 -12.44 9.34
C VAL A 49 -3.06 -10.97 9.30
N GLY A 50 -3.23 -10.33 8.14
CA GLY A 50 -2.98 -8.91 7.94
C GLY A 50 -1.54 -8.56 7.58
N SER A 51 -1.25 -7.26 7.49
CA SER A 51 0.02 -6.73 6.97
C SER A 51 1.25 -7.09 7.82
N THR A 52 1.06 -7.42 9.09
CA THR A 52 2.14 -7.84 10.00
C THR A 52 2.36 -9.34 10.06
N ALA A 53 1.50 -10.15 9.43
CA ALA A 53 1.54 -11.60 9.41
C ALA A 53 1.11 -12.13 8.02
N THR A 54 1.95 -11.92 7.02
CA THR A 54 1.63 -12.14 5.60
C THR A 54 1.66 -13.60 5.16
N GLU A 55 1.98 -14.55 6.03
CA GLU A 55 2.13 -15.95 5.66
C GLU A 55 0.83 -16.55 5.09
N ALA A 56 -0.31 -16.27 5.72
CA ALA A 56 -1.61 -16.73 5.23
C ALA A 56 -1.93 -16.17 3.83
N LEU A 57 -1.63 -14.90 3.60
CA LEU A 57 -1.79 -14.24 2.30
C LEU A 57 -0.89 -14.87 1.24
N ARG A 58 0.40 -15.04 1.53
CA ARG A 58 1.38 -15.64 0.61
C ARG A 58 0.96 -17.04 0.20
N LYS A 59 0.57 -17.87 1.18
CA LYS A 59 0.06 -19.22 0.93
C LYS A 59 -1.19 -19.20 0.03
N LYS A 60 -2.15 -18.31 0.31
CA LYS A 60 -3.39 -18.21 -0.48
C LYS A 60 -3.11 -17.73 -1.90
N VAL A 61 -2.21 -16.76 -2.10
CA VAL A 61 -1.78 -16.31 -3.44
C VAL A 61 -1.30 -17.50 -4.29
N HIS A 62 -0.42 -18.34 -3.73
CA HIS A 62 0.06 -19.54 -4.44
C HIS A 62 -1.06 -20.55 -4.69
N GLU A 63 -1.88 -20.84 -3.67
CA GLU A 63 -2.97 -21.83 -3.75
C GLU A 63 -3.95 -21.53 -4.89
N VAL A 64 -4.35 -20.27 -5.01
CA VAL A 64 -5.33 -19.85 -6.01
C VAL A 64 -4.72 -19.28 -7.29
N ARG A 65 -3.38 -19.23 -7.36
CA ARG A 65 -2.63 -18.62 -8.47
C ARG A 65 -3.10 -17.18 -8.71
N ALA A 66 -3.15 -16.38 -7.65
CA ALA A 66 -3.53 -14.99 -7.76
C ALA A 66 -2.42 -14.17 -8.43
N ASP A 67 -2.81 -13.11 -9.10
CA ASP A 67 -1.88 -12.15 -9.71
C ASP A 67 -1.23 -11.26 -8.65
N ILE A 68 -1.97 -10.99 -7.55
CA ILE A 68 -1.52 -10.13 -6.47
C ILE A 68 -2.24 -10.45 -5.16
N GLY A 69 -1.56 -10.29 -4.04
CA GLY A 69 -2.12 -10.31 -2.70
C GLY A 69 -2.03 -8.94 -2.04
N ILE A 70 -3.05 -8.55 -1.31
CA ILE A 70 -3.12 -7.29 -0.56
C ILE A 70 -3.41 -7.60 0.89
N ALA A 71 -2.58 -7.11 1.82
CA ALA A 71 -2.81 -7.22 3.25
C ALA A 71 -3.00 -5.84 3.86
N LEU A 72 -4.09 -5.65 4.56
CA LEU A 72 -4.36 -4.49 5.40
C LEU A 72 -4.07 -4.83 6.88
N ASP A 73 -3.97 -3.85 7.72
CA ASP A 73 -3.86 -4.03 9.17
C ASP A 73 -5.19 -3.72 9.89
N GLY A 74 -5.15 -3.71 11.21
CA GLY A 74 -6.35 -3.66 12.05
C GLY A 74 -7.23 -2.44 11.87
N ASP A 75 -6.68 -1.26 11.63
CA ASP A 75 -7.40 -0.02 11.35
C ASP A 75 -7.36 0.38 9.87
N ALA A 76 -6.77 -0.52 9.05
CA ALA A 76 -6.71 -0.41 7.59
C ALA A 76 -6.00 0.86 7.08
N ASP A 77 -5.07 1.40 7.87
CA ASP A 77 -4.26 2.56 7.49
C ASP A 77 -2.95 2.17 6.78
N ARG A 78 -2.59 0.89 6.82
CA ARG A 78 -1.41 0.30 6.20
C ARG A 78 -1.77 -0.74 5.16
N VAL A 79 -0.90 -0.86 4.15
CA VAL A 79 -0.99 -1.90 3.13
C VAL A 79 0.38 -2.53 2.87
N ILE A 80 0.40 -3.84 2.78
CA ILE A 80 1.51 -4.62 2.25
C ILE A 80 0.98 -5.42 1.06
N ILE A 81 1.79 -5.54 0.03
CA ILE A 81 1.44 -6.31 -1.17
C ILE A 81 2.32 -7.55 -1.25
N VAL A 82 1.76 -8.58 -1.84
CA VAL A 82 2.44 -9.82 -2.19
C VAL A 82 2.29 -10.02 -3.69
N ASP A 83 3.40 -10.26 -4.37
CA ASP A 83 3.38 -10.51 -5.82
C ASP A 83 2.89 -11.94 -6.14
N GLU A 84 2.78 -12.26 -7.42
CA GLU A 84 2.35 -13.57 -7.92
C GLU A 84 3.27 -14.74 -7.51
N ARG A 85 4.49 -14.42 -7.07
CA ARG A 85 5.47 -15.40 -6.57
C ARG A 85 5.41 -15.61 -5.06
N GLY A 86 4.52 -14.85 -4.38
CA GLY A 86 4.45 -14.86 -2.93
C GLY A 86 5.54 -14.02 -2.24
N GLU A 87 6.24 -13.17 -2.98
CA GLU A 87 7.23 -12.25 -2.41
C GLU A 87 6.56 -11.00 -1.85
N VAL A 88 7.03 -10.56 -0.69
CA VAL A 88 6.49 -9.37 -0.02
C VAL A 88 7.05 -8.11 -0.65
N VAL A 89 6.17 -7.20 -1.03
CA VAL A 89 6.45 -5.84 -1.51
C VAL A 89 6.12 -4.87 -0.38
N ASP A 90 7.14 -4.33 0.26
CA ASP A 90 7.00 -3.47 1.42
C ASP A 90 6.67 -2.01 1.08
N GLY A 91 6.44 -1.18 2.10
CA GLY A 91 6.09 0.23 1.91
C GLY A 91 7.13 1.03 1.12
N ASP A 92 8.42 0.73 1.25
CA ASP A 92 9.47 1.39 0.46
C ASP A 92 9.31 1.10 -1.04
N GLN A 93 9.05 -0.15 -1.38
CA GLN A 93 8.84 -0.57 -2.76
C GLN A 93 7.53 0.00 -3.32
N LEU A 94 6.45 0.03 -2.51
CA LEU A 94 5.18 0.64 -2.90
C LEU A 94 5.33 2.14 -3.17
N MET A 95 6.05 2.86 -2.31
CA MET A 95 6.38 4.27 -2.54
C MET A 95 7.19 4.48 -3.82
N ALA A 96 8.12 3.57 -4.12
CA ALA A 96 8.91 3.61 -5.35
C ALA A 96 8.02 3.48 -6.60
N VAL A 97 7.08 2.53 -6.60
CA VAL A 97 6.14 2.30 -7.71
C VAL A 97 5.27 3.53 -7.95
N VAL A 98 4.66 4.07 -6.89
CA VAL A 98 3.81 5.27 -6.99
C VAL A 98 4.63 6.47 -7.46
N ALA A 99 5.80 6.70 -6.87
CA ALA A 99 6.66 7.84 -7.24
C ALA A 99 7.08 7.79 -8.71
N ALA A 100 7.50 6.63 -9.21
CA ALA A 100 7.89 6.46 -10.61
C ALA A 100 6.72 6.71 -11.56
N SER A 101 5.58 6.08 -11.33
CA SER A 101 4.38 6.22 -12.16
C SER A 101 3.85 7.67 -12.14
N TRP A 102 3.82 8.30 -10.98
CA TRP A 102 3.34 9.67 -10.86
C TRP A 102 4.31 10.71 -11.40
N ALA A 103 5.62 10.44 -11.33
CA ALA A 103 6.61 11.29 -11.98
C ALA A 103 6.43 11.28 -13.49
N GLU A 104 6.29 10.10 -14.10
CA GLU A 104 6.04 9.95 -15.53
C GLU A 104 4.74 10.60 -15.98
N ALA A 105 3.68 10.45 -15.18
CA ALA A 105 2.38 11.04 -15.46
C ALA A 105 2.25 12.54 -15.12
N GLY A 106 3.30 13.16 -14.57
CA GLY A 106 3.29 14.57 -14.16
C GLY A 106 2.38 14.86 -12.97
N LYS A 107 2.11 13.86 -12.11
CA LYS A 107 1.21 13.96 -10.94
C LYS A 107 1.93 14.29 -9.64
N LEU A 108 3.27 14.19 -9.59
CA LEU A 108 4.02 14.62 -8.41
C LEU A 108 4.01 16.13 -8.28
N SER A 109 3.61 16.65 -7.11
CA SER A 109 3.61 18.09 -6.83
C SER A 109 5.03 18.64 -6.63
N LYS A 110 5.98 17.80 -6.24
CA LYS A 110 7.40 18.07 -6.10
C LYS A 110 8.21 16.92 -6.71
N PRO A 111 9.45 17.16 -7.17
CA PRO A 111 10.28 16.10 -7.75
C PRO A 111 10.88 15.20 -6.65
N GLY A 112 10.02 14.50 -5.94
CA GLY A 112 10.42 13.64 -4.83
C GLY A 112 9.25 13.23 -3.95
N ILE A 113 9.58 12.46 -2.92
CA ILE A 113 8.63 11.98 -1.91
C ILE A 113 9.21 12.16 -0.50
N VAL A 114 8.37 11.98 0.50
CA VAL A 114 8.76 12.05 1.92
C VAL A 114 8.67 10.66 2.54
N ALA A 115 9.73 10.24 3.21
CA ALA A 115 9.73 9.01 4.01
C ALA A 115 10.38 9.25 5.37
N THR A 116 10.53 8.20 6.16
CA THR A 116 11.22 8.29 7.46
C THR A 116 12.67 7.84 7.35
N ILE A 117 13.41 8.02 8.44
CA ILE A 117 14.78 7.49 8.58
C ILE A 117 14.84 5.95 8.48
N MET A 118 13.70 5.26 8.62
CA MET A 118 13.62 3.79 8.54
C MET A 118 13.62 3.28 7.10
N SER A 119 13.34 4.11 6.11
CA SER A 119 13.36 3.71 4.70
C SER A 119 14.77 3.33 4.25
N ASN A 120 14.86 2.30 3.43
CA ASN A 120 16.12 1.74 3.00
C ASN A 120 16.86 2.62 1.97
N LEU A 121 18.16 2.38 1.81
CA LEU A 121 18.99 3.10 0.86
C LEU A 121 18.61 2.79 -0.60
N GLY A 122 18.03 1.60 -0.84
CA GLY A 122 17.58 1.20 -2.17
C GLY A 122 16.52 2.13 -2.73
N LEU A 123 15.55 2.54 -1.91
CA LEU A 123 14.54 3.53 -2.28
C LEU A 123 15.19 4.86 -2.69
N GLU A 124 16.10 5.38 -1.88
CA GLU A 124 16.79 6.65 -2.17
C GLU A 124 17.59 6.60 -3.48
N ARG A 125 18.33 5.51 -3.70
CA ARG A 125 19.10 5.31 -4.93
C ARG A 125 18.21 5.16 -6.16
N TYR A 126 17.10 4.42 -6.04
CA TYR A 126 16.14 4.27 -7.11
C TYR A 126 15.52 5.61 -7.50
N LEU A 127 15.04 6.38 -6.52
CA LEU A 127 14.50 7.71 -6.76
C LEU A 127 15.54 8.64 -7.40
N GLY A 128 16.78 8.60 -6.94
CA GLY A 128 17.88 9.35 -7.54
C GLY A 128 18.11 9.02 -9.00
N SER A 129 17.97 7.76 -9.41
CA SER A 129 18.06 7.36 -10.83
C SER A 129 16.94 7.95 -11.70
N LEU A 130 15.83 8.35 -11.10
CA LEU A 130 14.70 9.03 -11.74
C LEU A 130 14.76 10.56 -11.60
N ASN A 131 15.86 11.11 -11.08
CA ASN A 131 16.00 12.53 -10.71
C ASN A 131 14.96 12.99 -9.67
N LEU A 132 14.54 12.09 -8.79
CA LEU A 132 13.67 12.37 -7.68
C LEU A 132 14.45 12.38 -6.36
N SER A 133 14.01 13.18 -5.41
CA SER A 133 14.59 13.26 -4.07
C SER A 133 13.78 12.45 -3.05
N LEU A 134 14.46 12.00 -2.00
CA LEU A 134 13.85 11.43 -0.80
C LEU A 134 14.10 12.36 0.37
N ALA A 135 13.05 13.06 0.83
CA ALA A 135 13.10 13.81 2.08
C ALA A 135 12.85 12.85 3.24
N ARG A 136 13.72 12.87 4.24
CA ARG A 136 13.63 11.98 5.40
C ARG A 136 13.17 12.74 6.64
N THR A 137 12.23 12.15 7.37
CA THR A 137 11.78 12.64 8.68
C THR A 137 12.13 11.66 9.78
N LYS A 138 11.83 12.02 11.01
CA LYS A 138 11.77 11.05 12.11
C LYS A 138 10.71 9.99 11.83
N GLY A 139 10.81 8.83 12.48
CA GLY A 139 9.78 7.79 12.41
C GLY A 139 8.45 8.28 12.97
N GLY A 140 7.38 7.90 12.29
CA GLY A 140 6.00 8.25 12.62
C GLY A 140 5.32 9.05 11.50
N ASP A 141 4.12 8.63 11.17
CA ASP A 141 3.26 9.20 10.12
C ASP A 141 3.04 10.72 10.29
N ARG A 142 2.87 11.17 11.53
CA ARG A 142 2.71 12.58 11.86
C ARG A 142 3.83 13.45 11.29
N TYR A 143 5.10 13.03 11.42
CA TYR A 143 6.24 13.80 10.93
C TYR A 143 6.29 13.82 9.40
N VAL A 144 5.89 12.72 8.77
CA VAL A 144 5.76 12.63 7.31
C VAL A 144 4.69 13.60 6.81
N VAL A 145 3.48 13.55 7.39
CA VAL A 145 2.36 14.46 7.03
C VAL A 145 2.75 15.92 7.22
N GLU A 146 3.38 16.25 8.35
CA GLU A 146 3.79 17.62 8.65
C GLU A 146 4.80 18.14 7.61
N HIS A 147 5.81 17.34 7.29
CA HIS A 147 6.82 17.69 6.27
C HIS A 147 6.19 17.85 4.89
N MET A 148 5.29 16.92 4.50
CA MET A 148 4.57 17.00 3.24
C MET A 148 3.78 18.32 3.11
N ARG A 149 3.06 18.70 4.17
CA ARG A 149 2.27 19.95 4.18
C ARG A 149 3.13 21.19 4.11
N GLN A 150 4.21 21.23 4.89
CA GLN A 150 5.13 22.37 4.93
C GLN A 150 5.86 22.62 3.62
N HIS A 151 6.21 21.56 2.89
CA HIS A 151 7.04 21.62 1.69
C HIS A 151 6.30 21.30 0.39
N GLY A 152 5.01 21.00 0.45
CA GLY A 152 4.14 20.80 -0.71
C GLY A 152 4.33 19.48 -1.45
N PHE A 153 4.74 18.41 -0.75
CA PHE A 153 4.77 17.07 -1.31
C PHE A 153 3.38 16.41 -1.25
N ASN A 154 3.04 15.63 -2.26
CA ASN A 154 1.77 14.88 -2.30
C ASN A 154 1.93 13.37 -2.15
N VAL A 155 3.14 12.86 -2.05
CA VAL A 155 3.43 11.44 -1.79
C VAL A 155 4.41 11.33 -0.64
N GLY A 156 4.10 10.46 0.30
CA GLY A 156 4.97 10.09 1.41
C GLY A 156 4.54 8.79 2.06
N GLY A 157 5.30 8.35 3.04
CA GLY A 157 4.94 7.16 3.79
C GLY A 157 6.08 6.55 4.59
N GLU A 158 5.83 5.32 5.02
CA GLU A 158 6.74 4.53 5.83
C GLU A 158 6.92 3.13 5.28
N GLN A 159 8.05 2.50 5.54
CA GLN A 159 8.36 1.13 5.16
C GLN A 159 7.29 0.13 5.65
N SER A 160 6.64 0.41 6.78
CA SER A 160 5.57 -0.41 7.36
C SER A 160 4.31 -0.53 6.47
N GLY A 161 4.25 0.22 5.37
CA GLY A 161 3.09 0.23 4.47
C GLY A 161 2.09 1.37 4.74
N HIS A 162 2.39 2.28 5.63
CA HIS A 162 1.59 3.48 5.86
C HIS A 162 1.93 4.50 4.77
N LEU A 163 1.17 4.49 3.67
CA LEU A 163 1.33 5.42 2.56
C LEU A 163 0.36 6.61 2.70
N ILE A 164 0.87 7.80 2.42
CA ILE A 164 0.12 9.05 2.47
C ILE A 164 0.11 9.65 1.07
N LEU A 165 -1.05 9.65 0.45
CA LEU A 165 -1.31 10.21 -0.87
C LEU A 165 -2.27 11.38 -0.69
N SER A 166 -1.73 12.58 -0.50
CA SER A 166 -2.50 13.75 -0.04
C SER A 166 -3.56 14.26 -1.03
N ASP A 167 -3.47 13.84 -2.29
CA ASP A 167 -4.51 14.11 -3.29
C ASP A 167 -5.82 13.35 -3.01
N PHE A 168 -5.76 12.27 -2.21
CA PHE A 168 -6.89 11.38 -1.93
C PHE A 168 -7.29 11.33 -0.46
N SER A 169 -6.33 11.46 0.46
CA SER A 169 -6.56 11.36 1.89
C SER A 169 -5.60 12.26 2.67
N THR A 170 -6.04 12.73 3.82
CA THR A 170 -5.22 13.55 4.72
C THR A 170 -4.28 12.74 5.62
N THR A 171 -4.47 11.42 5.64
CA THR A 171 -3.69 10.45 6.41
C THR A 171 -3.50 9.18 5.59
N GLY A 172 -2.83 8.16 6.14
CA GLY A 172 -2.75 6.84 5.52
C GLY A 172 -4.13 6.20 5.38
N ASP A 173 -4.35 5.57 4.24
CA ASP A 173 -5.51 4.73 3.95
C ASP A 173 -5.02 3.56 3.10
N GLY A 174 -5.02 2.36 3.71
CA GLY A 174 -4.46 1.18 3.07
C GLY A 174 -5.22 0.75 1.82
N LEU A 175 -6.55 0.88 1.81
CA LEU A 175 -7.35 0.53 0.63
C LEU A 175 -7.13 1.53 -0.51
N VAL A 176 -7.17 2.82 -0.23
CA VAL A 176 -6.88 3.87 -1.24
C VAL A 176 -5.48 3.69 -1.79
N SER A 177 -4.49 3.43 -0.92
CA SER A 177 -3.11 3.18 -1.33
C SER A 177 -2.99 1.95 -2.22
N ALA A 178 -3.65 0.84 -1.86
CA ALA A 178 -3.69 -0.36 -2.69
C ALA A 178 -4.28 -0.08 -4.08
N LEU A 179 -5.38 0.65 -4.15
CA LEU A 179 -6.01 1.03 -5.42
C LEU A 179 -5.11 1.91 -6.28
N GLN A 180 -4.37 2.85 -5.67
CA GLN A 180 -3.41 3.68 -6.39
C GLN A 180 -2.21 2.87 -6.88
N VAL A 181 -1.71 1.92 -6.10
CA VAL A 181 -0.65 1.00 -6.55
C VAL A 181 -1.13 0.15 -7.73
N LEU A 182 -2.34 -0.43 -7.63
CA LEU A 182 -2.94 -1.19 -8.74
C LEU A 182 -3.13 -0.35 -10.01
N ALA A 183 -3.33 0.94 -9.88
CA ALA A 183 -3.43 1.86 -11.02
C ALA A 183 -2.07 2.21 -11.65
N CYS A 184 -0.96 1.86 -11.00
CA CYS A 184 0.41 2.12 -11.46
C CYS A 184 1.04 0.92 -12.19
N ILE A 185 0.40 -0.27 -12.13
CA ILE A 185 0.94 -1.53 -12.68
C ILE A 185 -0.01 -2.16 -13.77
#